data_4ed1ee8735f35e5d2b0bfdbb567817c4
#
_entry.id   4ed1ee8735f35e5d2b0bfdbb567817c4
#
_cell.length_a   1.000
_cell.length_b   1.000
_cell.length_c   1.000
_cell.angle_alpha   90.00
_cell.angle_beta   90.00
_cell.angle_gamma   90.00
#
_symmetry.space_group_name_H-M   'P 1'
#
loop_
_entity.id
_entity.type
_entity.pdbx_description
1 polymer ?
#
loop_
_entity_poly.entity_id
_entity_poly.type
_entity_poly.pdbx_seq_one_letter_code
_entity_poly.pdbx_strand_id
1 'polypeptide(L)'
;MSFTWVPYYKEFAEKLLQYQENRTNLCRLIYGHEDELLINYLHDEGGKDDRFTDIDPFTTFGLFNRGISMKNRVSSAALFKRLLNISAEVPSDFDGVPILNNQKSHFFGFRPDRKPDDIENLWRLFVKVVKKEDFENEYNALLGQFLIGVNITMALFWVRPEDFLAFDSSNRAYMKARYGIVLPNRAPAYSAYMSILNDIKKKMKEGVIKEKTFCELSANAYNGAMNGAGQNRYDDIVGIWRRRKNIVLHGAPGTGKTYDVPELAVRLCDPRFMSKGRNREEIVNRYNQLKDDGRLMFTTFHQSLDYEDWIEGLRPVVNEASQVTYEIENGVFKRLCEVAERSKLEGNQYGITSESDVWKVSLKRTGDNDVRKDCMENDYIRIGWDEYGTDISDETDGSSRNDKG
;
A
#
# COMPACT_ATOMS: atom_id res chain seq x y z
N MET A 1 11.82 12.76 -13.31
CA MET A 1 12.23 11.77 -12.28
C MET A 1 13.61 11.28 -12.67
N SER A 2 14.58 11.33 -11.77
CA SER A 2 15.87 10.67 -12.00
C SER A 2 15.80 9.31 -11.30
N PHE A 3 15.81 8.23 -12.05
CA PHE A 3 15.83 6.86 -11.50
C PHE A 3 17.27 6.52 -11.11
N THR A 4 17.66 6.84 -9.87
CA THR A 4 19.03 6.66 -9.36
C THR A 4 19.45 5.19 -9.31
N TRP A 5 18.46 4.28 -9.25
CA TRP A 5 18.70 2.85 -9.25
C TRP A 5 19.12 2.27 -10.61
N VAL A 6 18.77 2.89 -11.74
CA VAL A 6 19.03 2.35 -13.09
C VAL A 6 20.54 2.15 -13.36
N PRO A 7 21.42 3.16 -13.19
CA PRO A 7 22.85 2.94 -13.41
C PRO A 7 23.47 1.93 -12.45
N TYR A 8 23.00 1.91 -11.20
CA TYR A 8 23.45 0.93 -10.21
C TYR A 8 23.07 -0.50 -10.61
N TYR A 9 21.80 -0.74 -11.02
CA TYR A 9 21.33 -2.06 -11.40
C TYR A 9 22.04 -2.59 -12.66
N LYS A 10 22.32 -1.72 -13.60
CA LYS A 10 23.08 -2.06 -14.79
C LYS A 10 24.47 -2.57 -14.42
N GLU A 11 25.23 -1.82 -13.63
CA GLU A 11 26.57 -2.22 -13.22
C GLU A 11 26.52 -3.44 -12.29
N PHE A 12 25.53 -3.55 -11.41
CA PHE A 12 25.31 -4.74 -10.58
C PHE A 12 25.13 -6.00 -11.43
N ALA A 13 24.32 -5.92 -12.49
CA ALA A 13 24.14 -7.03 -13.43
C ALA A 13 25.46 -7.39 -14.14
N GLU A 14 26.21 -6.40 -14.60
CA GLU A 14 27.51 -6.61 -15.25
C GLU A 14 28.51 -7.28 -14.28
N LYS A 15 28.54 -6.85 -13.01
CA LYS A 15 29.41 -7.45 -11.99
C LYS A 15 29.03 -8.88 -11.61
N LEU A 16 27.76 -9.24 -11.69
CA LEU A 16 27.34 -10.62 -11.44
C LEU A 16 27.83 -11.60 -12.47
N LEU A 17 28.12 -11.18 -13.71
CA LEU A 17 28.63 -12.07 -14.76
C LEU A 17 29.91 -12.81 -14.36
N GLN A 18 30.77 -12.23 -13.52
CA GLN A 18 32.02 -12.90 -13.06
C GLN A 18 31.77 -14.19 -12.25
N TYR A 19 30.53 -14.37 -11.74
CA TYR A 19 30.17 -15.55 -10.95
C TYR A 19 29.54 -16.66 -11.78
N GLN A 20 29.34 -16.48 -13.08
CA GLN A 20 28.74 -17.50 -13.95
C GLN A 20 29.38 -18.87 -13.78
N GLU A 21 30.73 -18.94 -13.80
CA GLU A 21 31.49 -20.16 -13.64
C GLU A 21 31.94 -20.45 -12.19
N ASN A 22 31.59 -19.56 -11.26
CA ASN A 22 32.03 -19.67 -9.87
C ASN A 22 30.93 -19.30 -8.87
N ARG A 23 29.79 -19.95 -8.99
CA ARG A 23 28.55 -19.67 -8.25
C ARG A 23 28.69 -19.95 -6.75
N THR A 24 29.53 -20.94 -6.40
CA THR A 24 29.83 -21.20 -4.98
C THR A 24 30.48 -19.99 -4.29
N ASN A 25 31.29 -19.21 -5.00
CA ASN A 25 31.83 -17.97 -4.42
C ASN A 25 30.76 -16.88 -4.26
N LEU A 26 29.78 -16.82 -5.16
CA LEU A 26 28.62 -15.94 -4.96
C LEU A 26 27.82 -16.33 -3.70
N CYS A 27 27.56 -17.62 -3.50
CA CYS A 27 26.93 -18.12 -2.28
C CYS A 27 27.72 -17.76 -1.03
N ARG A 28 29.06 -17.98 -1.02
CA ARG A 28 29.92 -17.60 0.12
C ARG A 28 29.85 -16.11 0.42
N LEU A 29 29.87 -15.28 -0.61
CA LEU A 29 29.76 -13.83 -0.47
C LEU A 29 28.41 -13.44 0.14
N ILE A 30 27.30 -14.00 -0.32
CA ILE A 30 25.95 -13.72 0.18
C ILE A 30 25.80 -14.20 1.63
N TYR A 31 26.13 -15.47 1.92
CA TYR A 31 25.99 -16.02 3.27
C TYR A 31 27.03 -15.51 4.27
N GLY A 32 28.16 -14.96 3.79
CA GLY A 32 29.10 -14.24 4.63
C GLY A 32 28.54 -12.93 5.22
N HIS A 33 27.43 -12.45 4.65
CA HIS A 33 26.73 -11.22 5.06
C HIS A 33 25.23 -11.45 5.30
N GLU A 34 24.87 -12.65 5.74
CA GLU A 34 23.49 -13.09 5.93
C GLU A 34 22.67 -12.15 6.81
N ASP A 35 23.25 -11.72 7.93
CA ASP A 35 22.59 -10.81 8.87
C ASP A 35 22.42 -9.40 8.31
N GLU A 36 23.41 -8.87 7.57
CA GLU A 36 23.34 -7.56 6.92
C GLU A 36 22.30 -7.55 5.79
N LEU A 37 22.14 -8.66 5.09
CA LEU A 37 21.17 -8.86 4.00
C LEU A 37 19.79 -9.26 4.53
N LEU A 38 19.66 -9.64 5.79
CA LEU A 38 18.42 -10.09 6.41
C LEU A 38 17.79 -11.30 5.69
N ILE A 39 18.62 -12.28 5.31
CA ILE A 39 18.23 -13.42 4.46
C ILE A 39 18.13 -14.75 5.21
N ASN A 40 17.80 -14.73 6.47
CA ASN A 40 17.58 -15.91 7.32
C ASN A 40 16.49 -16.89 6.81
N TYR A 41 15.76 -16.52 5.76
CA TYR A 41 14.75 -17.33 5.09
C TYR A 41 15.33 -18.07 3.85
N LEU A 42 16.53 -17.70 3.37
CA LEU A 42 17.13 -18.22 2.14
C LEU A 42 18.01 -19.45 2.45
N HIS A 43 17.36 -20.53 2.84
CA HIS A 43 17.97 -21.82 3.15
C HIS A 43 17.18 -22.93 2.47
N ASP A 44 17.83 -24.06 2.18
CA ASP A 44 17.15 -25.25 1.66
C ASP A 44 16.36 -25.95 2.78
N GLU A 45 15.77 -27.09 2.51
CA GLU A 45 14.82 -27.78 3.41
C GLU A 45 15.37 -28.14 4.80
N GLY A 46 16.66 -28.33 4.93
CA GLY A 46 17.33 -28.64 6.21
C GLY A 46 17.34 -27.48 7.21
N GLY A 47 16.76 -26.34 6.87
CA GLY A 47 16.68 -25.16 7.74
C GLY A 47 17.96 -24.32 7.73
N LYS A 48 18.22 -23.58 8.83
CA LYS A 48 19.25 -22.53 8.89
C LYS A 48 20.68 -23.01 8.54
N ASP A 49 20.98 -24.27 8.77
CA ASP A 49 22.30 -24.84 8.49
C ASP A 49 22.42 -25.41 7.06
N ASP A 50 21.32 -25.51 6.33
CA ASP A 50 21.27 -26.04 4.96
C ASP A 50 21.31 -24.91 3.93
N ARG A 51 22.47 -24.26 3.82
CA ARG A 51 22.70 -23.16 2.89
C ARG A 51 22.79 -23.64 1.45
N PHE A 52 22.25 -22.85 0.51
CA PHE A 52 22.44 -23.14 -0.92
C PHE A 52 23.91 -23.10 -1.32
N THR A 53 24.32 -24.05 -2.13
CA THR A 53 25.66 -24.11 -2.73
C THR A 53 25.70 -23.52 -4.13
N ASP A 54 24.53 -23.26 -4.72
CA ASP A 54 24.34 -22.61 -6.01
C ASP A 54 23.17 -21.64 -5.93
N ILE A 55 23.25 -20.49 -6.59
CA ILE A 55 22.25 -19.43 -6.60
C ILE A 55 22.25 -18.72 -7.95
N ASP A 56 21.09 -18.32 -8.43
CA ASP A 56 20.92 -17.57 -9.66
C ASP A 56 21.03 -16.04 -9.45
N PRO A 57 21.36 -15.27 -10.50
CA PRO A 57 21.55 -13.84 -10.40
C PRO A 57 20.25 -13.06 -10.15
N PHE A 58 19.10 -13.55 -10.60
CA PHE A 58 17.82 -12.88 -10.36
C PHE A 58 17.39 -13.00 -8.89
N THR A 59 17.65 -14.15 -8.25
CA THR A 59 17.52 -14.31 -6.81
C THR A 59 18.44 -13.32 -6.07
N THR A 60 19.67 -13.11 -6.57
CA THR A 60 20.59 -12.13 -5.98
C THR A 60 20.02 -10.70 -6.06
N PHE A 61 19.40 -10.31 -7.16
CA PHE A 61 18.60 -9.07 -7.23
C PHE A 61 17.41 -9.08 -6.26
N GLY A 62 16.76 -10.21 -6.09
CA GLY A 62 15.65 -10.41 -5.18
C GLY A 62 16.00 -10.13 -3.72
N LEU A 63 17.27 -10.24 -3.31
CA LEU A 63 17.67 -10.01 -1.93
C LEU A 63 17.37 -8.59 -1.43
N PHE A 64 17.39 -7.60 -2.30
CA PHE A 64 17.00 -6.23 -1.98
C PHE A 64 15.77 -5.73 -2.77
N ASN A 65 15.23 -6.52 -3.70
CA ASN A 65 13.98 -6.24 -4.43
C ASN A 65 12.80 -7.03 -3.87
N ARG A 66 12.58 -6.95 -2.58
CA ARG A 66 11.51 -7.63 -1.84
C ARG A 66 10.91 -6.71 -0.80
N GLY A 67 9.85 -7.14 -0.12
CA GLY A 67 9.09 -6.33 0.85
C GLY A 67 9.85 -5.99 2.14
N ILE A 68 10.98 -5.31 2.03
CA ILE A 68 11.78 -4.76 3.15
C ILE A 68 11.70 -3.24 3.17
N SER A 69 12.09 -2.61 4.29
CA SER A 69 12.10 -1.16 4.42
C SER A 69 13.07 -0.50 3.42
N MET A 70 12.81 0.75 3.05
CA MET A 70 13.72 1.54 2.19
C MET A 70 15.12 1.59 2.78
N LYS A 71 15.26 1.80 4.09
CA LYS A 71 16.55 1.79 4.80
C LYS A 71 17.31 0.49 4.57
N ASN A 72 16.65 -0.65 4.74
CA ASN A 72 17.29 -1.96 4.56
C ASN A 72 17.66 -2.20 3.10
N ARG A 73 16.84 -1.73 2.16
CA ARG A 73 17.09 -1.83 0.74
C ARG A 73 18.35 -1.05 0.32
N VAL A 74 18.45 0.21 0.79
CA VAL A 74 19.64 1.05 0.60
C VAL A 74 20.88 0.42 1.25
N SER A 75 20.75 -0.11 2.47
CA SER A 75 21.86 -0.79 3.17
C SER A 75 22.34 -2.02 2.41
N SER A 76 21.45 -2.85 1.88
CA SER A 76 21.83 -4.00 1.04
C SER A 76 22.50 -3.57 -0.26
N ALA A 77 22.02 -2.51 -0.92
CA ALA A 77 22.68 -1.95 -2.11
C ALA A 77 24.07 -1.41 -1.77
N ALA A 78 24.23 -0.69 -0.65
CA ALA A 78 25.54 -0.21 -0.19
C ALA A 78 26.52 -1.35 0.12
N LEU A 79 26.03 -2.44 0.69
CA LEU A 79 26.81 -3.65 0.92
C LEU A 79 27.30 -4.23 -0.39
N PHE A 80 26.40 -4.46 -1.36
CA PHE A 80 26.80 -4.99 -2.68
C PHE A 80 27.72 -4.05 -3.45
N LYS A 81 27.55 -2.71 -3.32
CA LYS A 81 28.50 -1.74 -3.88
C LYS A 81 29.92 -2.04 -3.42
N ARG A 82 30.09 -2.25 -2.12
CA ARG A 82 31.39 -2.57 -1.50
C ARG A 82 31.92 -3.94 -1.94
N LEU A 83 31.06 -4.97 -1.91
CA LEU A 83 31.47 -6.35 -2.16
C LEU A 83 31.82 -6.63 -3.63
N LEU A 84 31.13 -5.98 -4.56
CA LEU A 84 31.29 -6.18 -6.00
C LEU A 84 32.09 -5.06 -6.66
N ASN A 85 32.58 -4.10 -5.89
CA ASN A 85 33.29 -2.93 -6.39
C ASN A 85 32.51 -2.19 -7.50
N ILE A 86 31.25 -1.82 -7.19
CA ILE A 86 30.37 -1.07 -8.08
C ILE A 86 30.74 0.40 -7.99
N SER A 87 30.98 1.04 -9.15
CA SER A 87 31.33 2.46 -9.24
C SER A 87 30.10 3.37 -9.14
N ALA A 88 28.96 2.94 -9.67
CA ALA A 88 27.71 3.68 -9.59
C ALA A 88 27.32 4.01 -8.14
N GLU A 89 26.70 5.18 -7.96
CA GLU A 89 26.26 5.59 -6.62
C GLU A 89 25.15 4.66 -6.07
N VAL A 90 25.12 4.52 -4.74
CA VAL A 90 24.06 3.78 -4.08
C VAL A 90 22.73 4.45 -4.37
N PRO A 91 21.70 3.72 -4.81
CA PRO A 91 20.41 4.33 -5.12
C PRO A 91 19.80 5.09 -3.95
N SER A 92 19.36 6.30 -4.18
CA SER A 92 18.58 7.11 -3.23
C SER A 92 17.07 6.92 -3.41
N ASP A 93 16.65 6.37 -4.55
CA ASP A 93 15.28 5.98 -4.84
C ASP A 93 15.23 4.57 -5.45
N PHE A 94 14.05 3.96 -5.40
CA PHE A 94 13.71 2.71 -6.08
C PHE A 94 12.31 2.84 -6.72
N ASP A 95 12.01 4.02 -7.23
CA ASP A 95 10.71 4.35 -7.81
C ASP A 95 10.38 3.41 -8.97
N GLY A 96 9.23 2.76 -8.88
CA GLY A 96 8.74 1.84 -9.89
C GLY A 96 9.46 0.50 -9.98
N VAL A 97 10.40 0.20 -9.08
CA VAL A 97 11.08 -1.09 -9.07
C VAL A 97 10.14 -2.17 -8.50
N PRO A 98 9.78 -3.19 -9.30
CA PRO A 98 8.97 -4.31 -8.83
C PRO A 98 9.61 -5.04 -7.66
N ILE A 99 8.79 -5.42 -6.67
CA ILE A 99 9.25 -6.13 -5.47
C ILE A 99 8.58 -7.49 -5.34
N LEU A 100 9.36 -8.48 -4.92
CA LEU A 100 8.88 -9.83 -4.61
C LEU A 100 8.33 -9.91 -3.18
N ASN A 101 7.64 -11.01 -2.91
CA ASN A 101 7.25 -11.34 -1.54
C ASN A 101 8.52 -11.52 -0.69
N ASN A 102 8.50 -11.00 0.55
CA ASN A 102 9.66 -11.00 1.43
C ASN A 102 10.22 -12.40 1.75
N GLN A 103 9.35 -13.42 1.81
CA GLN A 103 9.72 -14.80 2.13
C GLN A 103 9.87 -15.69 0.88
N LYS A 104 9.58 -15.17 -0.32
CA LYS A 104 9.62 -15.91 -1.60
C LYS A 104 10.31 -15.05 -2.66
N SER A 105 11.49 -14.55 -2.33
CA SER A 105 12.27 -13.70 -3.23
C SER A 105 13.34 -14.47 -4.03
N HIS A 106 13.12 -15.75 -4.27
CA HIS A 106 13.97 -16.62 -5.06
C HIS A 106 13.24 -17.13 -6.30
N PHE A 107 14.00 -17.52 -7.33
CA PHE A 107 13.50 -17.92 -8.66
C PHE A 107 13.61 -19.42 -8.90
N PHE A 108 14.02 -20.21 -7.94
CA PHE A 108 14.10 -21.67 -7.98
C PHE A 108 13.49 -22.28 -6.73
N GLY A 109 13.05 -23.54 -6.83
CA GLY A 109 12.46 -24.27 -5.71
C GLY A 109 13.50 -24.73 -4.68
N PHE A 110 13.01 -25.08 -3.49
CA PHE A 110 13.79 -25.86 -2.53
C PHE A 110 14.03 -27.28 -3.11
N ARG A 111 14.88 -28.07 -2.46
CA ARG A 111 15.37 -29.35 -2.96
C ARG A 111 14.32 -30.29 -3.56
N PRO A 112 13.10 -30.48 -3.01
CA PRO A 112 12.10 -31.34 -3.61
C PRO A 112 11.49 -30.82 -4.91
N ASP A 113 11.37 -29.49 -5.03
CA ASP A 113 10.72 -28.83 -6.16
C ASP A 113 11.73 -28.35 -7.21
N ARG A 114 13.05 -28.42 -6.90
CA ARG A 114 14.13 -27.95 -7.76
C ARG A 114 14.62 -29.04 -8.71
N LYS A 115 14.55 -28.78 -10.00
CA LYS A 115 15.16 -29.61 -11.02
C LYS A 115 16.66 -29.28 -11.15
N PRO A 116 17.51 -30.24 -11.62
CA PRO A 116 18.93 -30.03 -11.74
C PRO A 116 19.36 -28.80 -12.56
N ASP A 117 18.59 -28.48 -13.62
CA ASP A 117 18.93 -27.40 -14.55
C ASP A 117 18.27 -26.07 -14.22
N ASP A 118 17.45 -25.98 -13.16
CA ASP A 118 16.65 -24.78 -12.85
C ASP A 118 17.52 -23.53 -12.65
N ILE A 119 18.62 -23.65 -11.90
CA ILE A 119 19.53 -22.52 -11.64
C ILE A 119 20.39 -22.24 -12.90
N GLU A 120 20.79 -23.26 -13.60
CA GLU A 120 21.56 -23.14 -14.86
C GLU A 120 20.74 -22.38 -15.93
N ASN A 121 19.46 -22.72 -16.10
CA ASN A 121 18.58 -22.05 -17.05
C ASN A 121 18.41 -20.54 -16.72
N LEU A 122 18.35 -20.18 -15.44
CA LEU A 122 18.32 -18.78 -15.00
C LEU A 122 19.62 -18.04 -15.33
N TRP A 123 20.78 -18.68 -15.13
CA TRP A 123 22.07 -18.11 -15.52
C TRP A 123 22.20 -17.92 -17.03
N ARG A 124 21.79 -18.91 -17.85
CA ARG A 124 21.79 -18.78 -19.31
C ARG A 124 20.95 -17.59 -19.79
N LEU A 125 19.73 -17.47 -19.27
CA LEU A 125 18.89 -16.33 -19.58
C LEU A 125 19.57 -15.02 -19.17
N PHE A 126 20.05 -14.93 -17.92
CA PHE A 126 20.66 -13.71 -17.39
C PHE A 126 21.84 -13.23 -18.24
N VAL A 127 22.78 -14.13 -18.58
CA VAL A 127 23.95 -13.80 -19.37
C VAL A 127 23.57 -13.20 -20.72
N LYS A 128 22.63 -13.83 -21.43
CA LYS A 128 22.17 -13.35 -22.73
C LYS A 128 21.45 -12.00 -22.62
N VAL A 129 20.62 -11.81 -21.57
CA VAL A 129 19.93 -10.53 -21.32
C VAL A 129 20.93 -9.40 -21.05
N VAL A 130 21.95 -9.62 -20.22
CA VAL A 130 22.98 -8.62 -19.93
C VAL A 130 23.82 -8.31 -21.18
N LYS A 131 24.19 -9.32 -21.94
CA LYS A 131 24.98 -9.18 -23.19
C LYS A 131 24.17 -8.68 -24.38
N LYS A 132 22.86 -8.54 -24.24
CA LYS A 132 21.92 -8.14 -25.31
C LYS A 132 21.91 -9.11 -26.50
N GLU A 133 22.13 -10.37 -26.24
CA GLU A 133 22.01 -11.46 -27.20
C GLU A 133 20.53 -11.90 -27.32
N ASP A 134 20.24 -12.72 -28.37
CA ASP A 134 18.94 -13.39 -28.46
C ASP A 134 18.78 -14.44 -27.36
N PHE A 135 17.64 -14.41 -26.65
CA PHE A 135 17.36 -15.26 -25.50
C PHE A 135 15.97 -15.92 -25.54
N GLU A 136 15.34 -16.00 -26.70
CA GLU A 136 14.01 -16.59 -26.85
C GLU A 136 13.93 -18.01 -26.29
N ASN A 137 14.92 -18.83 -26.63
CA ASN A 137 14.97 -20.24 -26.21
C ASN A 137 15.09 -20.34 -24.66
N GLU A 138 16.00 -19.56 -24.07
CA GLU A 138 16.22 -19.53 -22.62
C GLU A 138 15.01 -19.03 -21.86
N TYR A 139 14.34 -17.98 -22.36
CA TYR A 139 13.14 -17.46 -21.76
C TYR A 139 11.99 -18.50 -21.79
N ASN A 140 11.74 -19.10 -22.96
CA ASN A 140 10.68 -20.08 -23.11
C ASN A 140 10.94 -21.36 -22.30
N ALA A 141 12.19 -21.76 -22.12
CA ALA A 141 12.56 -22.90 -21.27
C ALA A 141 12.20 -22.70 -19.79
N LEU A 142 12.15 -21.45 -19.31
CA LEU A 142 11.81 -21.11 -17.93
C LEU A 142 10.31 -21.08 -17.66
N LEU A 143 9.44 -20.98 -18.66
CA LEU A 143 7.99 -20.75 -18.45
C LEU A 143 7.29 -21.86 -17.67
N GLY A 144 7.82 -23.07 -17.65
CA GLY A 144 7.32 -24.21 -16.88
C GLY A 144 8.02 -24.45 -15.55
N GLN A 145 9.04 -23.67 -15.22
CA GLN A 145 9.83 -23.84 -14.01
C GLN A 145 9.08 -23.33 -12.79
N PHE A 146 9.23 -24.03 -11.66
CA PHE A 146 8.61 -23.66 -10.39
C PHE A 146 9.08 -22.25 -9.92
N LEU A 147 8.19 -21.44 -9.36
CA LEU A 147 8.37 -20.06 -8.90
C LEU A 147 8.67 -19.00 -9.98
N ILE A 148 8.80 -19.36 -11.23
CA ILE A 148 9.05 -18.37 -12.30
C ILE A 148 7.81 -17.51 -12.55
N GLY A 149 6.71 -18.09 -13.02
CA GLY A 149 5.46 -17.35 -13.26
C GLY A 149 5.69 -15.99 -13.90
N VAL A 150 4.98 -14.98 -13.42
CA VAL A 150 5.13 -13.59 -13.89
C VAL A 150 6.43 -12.92 -13.40
N ASN A 151 7.09 -13.50 -12.38
CA ASN A 151 8.28 -12.90 -11.75
C ASN A 151 9.44 -12.75 -12.74
N ILE A 152 9.52 -13.60 -13.78
CA ILE A 152 10.58 -13.46 -14.79
C ILE A 152 10.51 -12.10 -15.51
N THR A 153 9.31 -11.53 -15.69
CA THR A 153 9.19 -10.20 -16.30
C THR A 153 9.69 -9.09 -15.37
N MET A 154 9.61 -9.31 -14.04
CA MET A 154 10.18 -8.41 -13.04
C MET A 154 11.71 -8.50 -13.06
N ALA A 155 12.24 -9.72 -13.15
CA ALA A 155 13.67 -9.98 -13.25
C ALA A 155 14.28 -9.32 -14.50
N LEU A 156 13.65 -9.44 -15.66
CA LEU A 156 14.07 -8.75 -16.89
C LEU A 156 14.06 -7.22 -16.74
N PHE A 157 13.05 -6.67 -16.11
CA PHE A 157 12.96 -5.23 -15.82
C PHE A 157 14.11 -4.76 -14.91
N TRP A 158 14.49 -5.52 -13.89
CA TRP A 158 15.63 -5.13 -13.04
C TRP A 158 16.93 -5.05 -13.82
N VAL A 159 17.15 -5.97 -14.76
CA VAL A 159 18.40 -6.03 -15.54
C VAL A 159 18.42 -4.99 -16.66
N ARG A 160 17.29 -4.80 -17.36
CA ARG A 160 17.16 -3.88 -18.50
C ARG A 160 15.81 -3.14 -18.48
N PRO A 161 15.63 -2.15 -17.60
CA PRO A 161 14.36 -1.46 -17.43
C PRO A 161 13.95 -0.59 -18.63
N GLU A 162 14.90 -0.24 -19.51
CA GLU A 162 14.59 0.49 -20.75
C GLU A 162 13.94 -0.41 -21.81
N ASP A 163 14.21 -1.71 -21.77
CA ASP A 163 13.78 -2.66 -22.77
C ASP A 163 12.54 -3.46 -22.36
N PHE A 164 12.40 -3.77 -21.09
CA PHE A 164 11.38 -4.66 -20.55
C PHE A 164 10.45 -3.95 -19.57
N LEU A 165 9.19 -4.39 -19.50
CA LEU A 165 8.20 -3.98 -18.52
C LEU A 165 7.81 -5.19 -17.66
N ALA A 166 7.77 -5.01 -16.37
CA ALA A 166 7.26 -6.02 -15.45
C ALA A 166 5.73 -6.13 -15.55
N PHE A 167 5.21 -7.38 -15.59
CA PHE A 167 3.76 -7.65 -15.59
C PHE A 167 3.24 -7.96 -14.20
N ASP A 168 3.81 -7.34 -13.17
CA ASP A 168 3.38 -7.44 -11.80
C ASP A 168 1.99 -6.82 -11.57
N SER A 169 1.43 -6.97 -10.37
CA SER A 169 0.07 -6.52 -10.06
C SER A 169 -0.13 -5.02 -10.24
N SER A 170 0.87 -4.20 -9.90
CA SER A 170 0.80 -2.74 -9.99
C SER A 170 0.75 -2.28 -11.44
N ASN A 171 1.67 -2.77 -12.28
CA ASN A 171 1.70 -2.45 -13.70
C ASN A 171 0.44 -2.94 -14.43
N ARG A 172 -0.05 -4.16 -14.12
CA ARG A 172 -1.31 -4.67 -14.70
C ARG A 172 -2.51 -3.81 -14.33
N ALA A 173 -2.64 -3.43 -13.07
CA ALA A 173 -3.74 -2.58 -12.61
C ALA A 173 -3.70 -1.21 -13.27
N TYR A 174 -2.53 -0.60 -13.31
CA TYR A 174 -2.32 0.72 -13.92
C TYR A 174 -2.65 0.73 -15.41
N MET A 175 -2.09 -0.21 -16.17
CA MET A 175 -2.30 -0.32 -17.62
C MET A 175 -3.77 -0.54 -17.96
N LYS A 176 -4.45 -1.39 -17.19
CA LYS A 176 -5.90 -1.61 -17.36
C LYS A 176 -6.71 -0.37 -17.03
N ALA A 177 -6.46 0.25 -15.88
CA ALA A 177 -7.25 1.39 -15.40
C ALA A 177 -7.00 2.65 -16.24
N ARG A 178 -5.76 2.91 -16.64
CA ARG A 178 -5.38 4.15 -17.30
C ARG A 178 -5.53 4.12 -18.81
N TYR A 179 -5.24 2.97 -19.42
CA TYR A 179 -5.14 2.81 -20.89
C TYR A 179 -6.04 1.72 -21.46
N GLY A 180 -6.81 0.99 -20.61
CA GLY A 180 -7.64 -0.13 -21.07
C GLY A 180 -6.83 -1.34 -21.57
N ILE A 181 -5.51 -1.36 -21.35
CA ILE A 181 -4.61 -2.42 -21.82
C ILE A 181 -4.52 -3.51 -20.75
N VAL A 182 -4.90 -4.73 -21.11
CA VAL A 182 -4.86 -5.88 -20.20
C VAL A 182 -3.55 -6.63 -20.39
N LEU A 183 -2.66 -6.53 -19.40
CA LEU A 183 -1.44 -7.32 -19.37
C LEU A 183 -1.70 -8.71 -18.78
N PRO A 184 -1.03 -9.78 -19.28
CA PRO A 184 -1.17 -11.14 -18.76
C PRO A 184 -0.82 -11.25 -17.26
N ASN A 185 -1.49 -12.16 -16.56
CA ASN A 185 -1.20 -12.47 -15.15
C ASN A 185 -0.16 -13.60 -14.96
N ARG A 186 0.30 -14.18 -16.07
CA ARG A 186 1.42 -15.13 -16.15
C ARG A 186 2.34 -14.68 -17.26
N ALA A 187 3.61 -15.02 -17.20
CA ALA A 187 4.54 -14.72 -18.27
C ALA A 187 4.08 -15.46 -19.55
N PRO A 188 3.80 -14.73 -20.64
CA PRO A 188 3.48 -15.36 -21.93
C PRO A 188 4.74 -15.90 -22.60
N ALA A 189 4.60 -16.63 -23.70
CA ALA A 189 5.72 -16.99 -24.54
C ALA A 189 6.52 -15.76 -25.00
N TYR A 190 7.81 -15.92 -25.24
CA TYR A 190 8.72 -14.81 -25.58
C TYR A 190 8.18 -13.90 -26.70
N SER A 191 7.76 -14.48 -27.82
CA SER A 191 7.24 -13.74 -28.96
C SER A 191 6.02 -12.89 -28.58
N ALA A 192 5.11 -13.42 -27.77
CA ALA A 192 3.95 -12.69 -27.27
C ALA A 192 4.35 -11.59 -26.26
N TYR A 193 5.31 -11.85 -25.37
CA TYR A 193 5.86 -10.85 -24.47
C TYR A 193 6.45 -9.68 -25.24
N MET A 194 7.33 -9.96 -26.21
CA MET A 194 7.96 -8.92 -27.03
C MET A 194 6.95 -8.16 -27.90
N SER A 195 5.94 -8.83 -28.42
CA SER A 195 4.85 -8.18 -29.16
C SER A 195 4.10 -7.15 -28.31
N ILE A 196 3.76 -7.52 -27.06
CA ILE A 196 3.10 -6.59 -26.11
C ILE A 196 4.02 -5.39 -25.82
N LEU A 197 5.31 -5.63 -25.53
CA LEU A 197 6.25 -4.54 -25.26
C LEU A 197 6.38 -3.57 -26.45
N ASN A 198 6.47 -4.11 -27.66
CA ASN A 198 6.57 -3.32 -28.89
C ASN A 198 5.28 -2.49 -29.13
N ASP A 199 4.11 -3.06 -28.87
CA ASP A 199 2.85 -2.32 -28.96
C ASP A 199 2.80 -1.17 -27.94
N ILE A 200 3.22 -1.42 -26.68
CA ILE A 200 3.31 -0.38 -25.65
C ILE A 200 4.31 0.71 -26.08
N LYS A 201 5.51 0.35 -26.51
CA LYS A 201 6.51 1.31 -27.02
C LYS A 201 6.00 2.13 -28.21
N LYS A 202 5.23 1.51 -29.11
CA LYS A 202 4.56 2.21 -30.23
C LYS A 202 3.56 3.23 -29.70
N LYS A 203 2.68 2.84 -28.80
CA LYS A 203 1.69 3.71 -28.16
C LYS A 203 2.32 4.87 -27.36
N MET A 204 3.49 4.65 -26.76
CA MET A 204 4.28 5.72 -26.13
C MET A 204 4.77 6.73 -27.17
N LYS A 205 5.31 6.26 -28.30
CA LYS A 205 5.76 7.14 -29.41
C LYS A 205 4.61 7.93 -30.03
N GLU A 206 3.44 7.34 -30.13
CA GLU A 206 2.22 7.96 -30.65
C GLU A 206 1.55 8.92 -29.64
N GLY A 207 2.03 8.97 -28.38
CA GLY A 207 1.47 9.81 -27.32
C GLY A 207 0.15 9.30 -26.73
N VAL A 208 -0.27 8.09 -27.09
CA VAL A 208 -1.44 7.41 -26.50
C VAL A 208 -1.13 7.03 -25.05
N ILE A 209 0.06 6.49 -24.83
CA ILE A 209 0.62 6.29 -23.48
C ILE A 209 1.51 7.51 -23.19
N LYS A 210 1.24 8.18 -22.09
CA LYS A 210 1.88 9.47 -21.77
C LYS A 210 3.30 9.36 -21.26
N GLU A 211 3.61 8.23 -20.64
CA GLU A 211 4.96 7.92 -20.15
C GLU A 211 5.90 7.71 -21.34
N LYS A 212 7.15 8.15 -21.18
CA LYS A 212 8.17 8.05 -22.23
C LYS A 212 9.03 6.79 -22.12
N THR A 213 9.07 6.19 -20.94
CA THR A 213 9.88 5.02 -20.64
C THR A 213 9.12 4.01 -19.79
N PHE A 214 9.57 2.75 -19.78
CA PHE A 214 9.03 1.73 -18.89
C PHE A 214 9.32 2.04 -17.41
N CYS A 215 10.42 2.74 -17.11
CA CYS A 215 10.71 3.23 -15.75
C CYS A 215 9.64 4.22 -15.28
N GLU A 216 9.30 5.22 -16.11
CA GLU A 216 8.23 6.20 -15.79
C GLU A 216 6.87 5.51 -15.64
N LEU A 217 6.55 4.58 -16.55
CA LEU A 217 5.30 3.83 -16.51
C LEU A 217 5.21 3.03 -15.20
N SER A 218 6.25 2.28 -14.85
CA SER A 218 6.30 1.50 -13.62
C SER A 218 6.27 2.40 -12.39
N ALA A 219 6.98 3.53 -12.38
CA ALA A 219 6.94 4.49 -11.28
C ALA A 219 5.53 5.06 -11.08
N ASN A 220 4.85 5.44 -12.17
CA ASN A 220 3.47 5.91 -12.10
C ASN A 220 2.50 4.80 -11.66
N ALA A 221 2.73 3.55 -12.07
CA ALA A 221 1.96 2.41 -11.63
C ALA A 221 2.10 2.17 -10.12
N TYR A 222 3.31 2.27 -9.58
CA TYR A 222 3.56 2.13 -8.15
C TYR A 222 3.07 3.35 -7.35
N ASN A 223 3.27 4.58 -7.85
CA ASN A 223 2.74 5.79 -7.26
C ASN A 223 1.20 5.86 -7.38
N GLY A 224 0.64 5.41 -8.50
CA GLY A 224 -0.79 5.24 -8.71
C GLY A 224 -1.36 4.10 -7.86
N ALA A 225 -0.60 3.02 -7.64
CA ALA A 225 -0.95 1.96 -6.70
C ALA A 225 -0.83 2.43 -5.25
N MET A 226 0.13 3.31 -4.93
CA MET A 226 0.16 3.99 -3.62
C MET A 226 -0.96 5.01 -3.48
N ASN A 227 -1.32 5.74 -4.54
CA ASN A 227 -2.37 6.76 -4.53
C ASN A 227 -3.75 6.25 -4.94
N GLY A 228 -3.86 5.19 -5.72
CA GLY A 228 -5.11 4.65 -6.25
C GLY A 228 -5.52 3.28 -5.69
N ALA A 229 -4.64 2.31 -5.59
CA ALA A 229 -4.96 1.01 -5.00
C ALA A 229 -4.94 1.06 -3.47
N GLY A 230 -4.08 1.91 -2.88
CA GLY A 230 -4.13 2.26 -1.47
C GLY A 230 -5.40 3.07 -1.18
N GLN A 231 -5.74 4.02 -2.03
CA GLN A 231 -6.92 4.86 -1.87
C GLN A 231 -8.23 4.06 -2.01
N ASN A 232 -8.34 3.20 -3.03
CA ASN A 232 -9.49 2.30 -3.15
C ASN A 232 -9.57 1.29 -1.99
N ARG A 233 -8.42 0.71 -1.56
CA ARG A 233 -8.41 -0.22 -0.43
C ARG A 233 -8.87 0.45 0.86
N TYR A 234 -8.36 1.63 1.18
CA TYR A 234 -8.78 2.35 2.38
C TYR A 234 -10.23 2.82 2.28
N ASP A 235 -10.67 3.29 1.13
CA ASP A 235 -12.04 3.73 0.90
C ASP A 235 -13.02 2.55 0.99
N ASP A 236 -12.66 1.38 0.47
CA ASP A 236 -13.44 0.14 0.63
C ASP A 236 -13.54 -0.27 2.11
N ILE A 237 -12.42 -0.27 2.84
CA ILE A 237 -12.38 -0.59 4.26
C ILE A 237 -13.21 0.41 5.07
N VAL A 238 -13.06 1.70 4.82
CA VAL A 238 -13.86 2.77 5.46
C VAL A 238 -15.33 2.65 5.11
N GLY A 239 -15.66 2.29 3.87
CA GLY A 239 -17.03 2.01 3.43
C GLY A 239 -17.66 0.84 4.18
N ILE A 240 -16.92 -0.25 4.38
CA ILE A 240 -17.33 -1.37 5.22
C ILE A 240 -17.51 -0.93 6.67
N TRP A 241 -16.54 -0.20 7.22
CA TRP A 241 -16.55 0.29 8.60
C TRP A 241 -17.78 1.18 8.88
N ARG A 242 -18.08 2.13 8.01
CA ARG A 242 -19.28 2.98 8.15
C ARG A 242 -20.58 2.18 8.21
N ARG A 243 -20.68 1.10 7.41
CA ARG A 243 -21.86 0.24 7.39
C ARG A 243 -21.93 -0.70 8.59
N ARG A 244 -20.81 -1.28 8.99
CA ARG A 244 -20.73 -2.33 10.02
C ARG A 244 -20.44 -1.79 11.41
N LYS A 245 -19.95 -0.54 11.55
CA LYS A 245 -19.53 0.12 12.79
C LYS A 245 -18.32 -0.49 13.48
N ASN A 246 -18.04 -1.77 13.27
CA ASN A 246 -16.90 -2.50 13.82
C ASN A 246 -16.12 -3.16 12.70
N ILE A 247 -14.79 -3.21 12.85
CA ILE A 247 -13.87 -3.81 11.90
C ILE A 247 -12.71 -4.46 12.63
N VAL A 248 -12.27 -5.63 12.16
CA VAL A 248 -11.10 -6.34 12.66
C VAL A 248 -10.07 -6.42 11.54
N LEU A 249 -8.88 -5.88 11.78
CA LEU A 249 -7.74 -6.02 10.88
C LEU A 249 -6.93 -7.24 11.29
N HIS A 250 -7.02 -8.32 10.52
CA HIS A 250 -6.33 -9.57 10.77
C HIS A 250 -5.16 -9.76 9.79
N GLY A 251 -4.08 -10.40 10.25
CA GLY A 251 -2.90 -10.73 9.43
C GLY A 251 -1.66 -11.02 10.28
N ALA A 252 -0.62 -11.58 9.65
CA ALA A 252 0.63 -11.89 10.31
C ALA A 252 1.30 -10.64 10.94
N PRO A 253 2.17 -10.79 11.94
CA PRO A 253 3.01 -9.70 12.44
C PRO A 253 3.79 -9.03 11.30
N GLY A 254 3.96 -7.70 11.36
CA GLY A 254 4.72 -6.95 10.35
C GLY A 254 3.98 -6.64 9.04
N THR A 255 2.72 -7.04 8.87
CA THR A 255 1.93 -6.77 7.63
C THR A 255 1.35 -5.35 7.54
N GLY A 256 1.77 -4.43 8.39
CA GLY A 256 1.36 -3.02 8.33
C GLY A 256 0.03 -2.69 8.99
N LYS A 257 -0.62 -3.60 9.72
CA LYS A 257 -1.92 -3.34 10.36
C LYS A 257 -1.93 -2.07 11.19
N THR A 258 -1.00 -1.94 12.12
CA THR A 258 -0.86 -0.76 12.99
C THR A 258 -0.44 0.49 12.19
N TYR A 259 0.31 0.30 11.11
CA TYR A 259 0.69 1.38 10.20
C TYR A 259 -0.52 1.97 9.47
N ASP A 260 -1.49 1.14 9.07
CA ASP A 260 -2.69 1.55 8.34
C ASP A 260 -3.73 2.27 9.23
N VAL A 261 -3.73 2.02 10.54
CA VAL A 261 -4.74 2.56 11.49
C VAL A 261 -4.88 4.08 11.47
N PRO A 262 -3.80 4.90 11.51
CA PRO A 262 -3.93 6.35 11.46
C PRO A 262 -4.66 6.85 10.20
N GLU A 263 -4.35 6.28 9.05
CA GLU A 263 -4.97 6.68 7.79
C GLU A 263 -6.46 6.28 7.72
N LEU A 264 -6.78 5.06 8.13
CA LEU A 264 -8.17 4.58 8.22
C LEU A 264 -9.01 5.45 9.17
N ALA A 265 -8.45 5.79 10.32
CA ALA A 265 -9.10 6.61 11.32
C ALA A 265 -9.36 8.05 10.82
N VAL A 266 -8.37 8.68 10.19
CA VAL A 266 -8.52 10.03 9.62
C VAL A 266 -9.55 10.03 8.46
N ARG A 267 -9.51 9.04 7.58
CA ARG A 267 -10.51 8.90 6.49
C ARG A 267 -11.94 8.71 7.01
N LEU A 268 -12.08 8.03 8.14
CA LEU A 268 -13.38 7.86 8.78
C LEU A 268 -13.87 9.14 9.45
N CYS A 269 -13.00 9.80 10.24
CA CYS A 269 -13.36 10.93 11.10
C CYS A 269 -13.30 12.29 10.38
N ASP A 270 -12.43 12.44 9.38
CA ASP A 270 -12.25 13.68 8.63
C ASP A 270 -12.00 13.42 7.13
N PRO A 271 -13.03 12.98 6.39
CA PRO A 271 -12.90 12.69 4.96
C PRO A 271 -12.53 13.92 4.13
N ARG A 272 -12.92 15.14 4.57
CA ARG A 272 -12.58 16.40 3.87
C ARG A 272 -11.08 16.70 3.93
N PHE A 273 -10.41 16.37 5.02
CA PHE A 273 -8.98 16.51 5.14
C PHE A 273 -8.25 15.64 4.10
N MET A 274 -8.71 14.41 3.90
CA MET A 274 -8.11 13.45 2.97
C MET A 274 -8.33 13.78 1.48
N SER A 275 -9.35 14.56 1.14
CA SER A 275 -9.67 14.90 -0.27
C SER A 275 -8.59 15.73 -0.98
N LYS A 276 -7.65 16.32 -0.25
CA LYS A 276 -6.60 17.22 -0.78
C LYS A 276 -5.25 16.53 -1.07
N GLY A 277 -5.19 15.19 -1.04
CA GLY A 277 -3.94 14.45 -1.28
C GLY A 277 -2.89 14.74 -0.21
N ARG A 278 -2.91 14.00 0.92
CA ARG A 278 -2.03 14.22 2.07
C ARG A 278 -0.88 13.25 2.10
N ASN A 279 0.29 13.72 2.54
CA ASN A 279 1.42 12.85 2.82
C ASN A 279 1.25 12.15 4.19
N ARG A 280 2.11 11.17 4.46
CA ARG A 280 2.03 10.36 5.67
C ARG A 280 2.18 11.17 6.97
N GLU A 281 3.07 12.13 6.97
CA GLU A 281 3.33 12.98 8.14
C GLU A 281 2.11 13.83 8.49
N GLU A 282 1.47 14.45 7.49
CA GLU A 282 0.23 15.21 7.68
C GLU A 282 -0.90 14.34 8.22
N ILE A 283 -1.02 13.09 7.74
CA ILE A 283 -2.01 12.13 8.20
C ILE A 283 -1.78 11.76 9.68
N VAL A 284 -0.54 11.46 10.05
CA VAL A 284 -0.19 11.13 11.44
C VAL A 284 -0.41 12.31 12.37
N ASN A 285 -0.06 13.52 11.95
CA ASN A 285 -0.31 14.75 12.71
C ASN A 285 -1.82 14.96 12.91
N ARG A 286 -2.62 14.76 11.87
CA ARG A 286 -4.09 14.86 11.97
C ARG A 286 -4.70 13.79 12.88
N TYR A 287 -4.19 12.57 12.81
CA TYR A 287 -4.59 11.48 13.70
C TYR A 287 -4.33 11.84 15.18
N ASN A 288 -3.17 12.42 15.48
CA ASN A 288 -2.85 12.86 16.84
C ASN A 288 -3.75 14.01 17.29
N GLN A 289 -4.02 15.01 16.43
CA GLN A 289 -5.01 16.06 16.73
C GLN A 289 -6.40 15.48 17.07
N LEU A 290 -6.88 14.51 16.28
CA LEU A 290 -8.17 13.87 16.56
C LEU A 290 -8.18 13.08 17.88
N LYS A 291 -7.03 12.59 18.33
CA LYS A 291 -6.87 12.00 19.67
C LYS A 291 -6.91 13.06 20.76
N ASP A 292 -6.19 14.16 20.58
CA ASP A 292 -6.15 15.29 21.54
C ASP A 292 -7.52 15.93 21.67
N ASP A 293 -8.29 16.03 20.57
CA ASP A 293 -9.67 16.50 20.52
C ASP A 293 -10.68 15.49 21.16
N GLY A 294 -10.21 14.33 21.63
CA GLY A 294 -11.06 13.26 22.19
C GLY A 294 -11.94 12.52 21.18
N ARG A 295 -11.80 12.80 19.88
CA ARG A 295 -12.57 12.16 18.80
C ARG A 295 -12.09 10.75 18.46
N LEU A 296 -10.89 10.42 18.88
CA LEU A 296 -10.28 9.11 18.76
C LEU A 296 -9.67 8.71 20.12
N MET A 297 -9.88 7.48 20.51
CA MET A 297 -9.17 6.87 21.62
C MET A 297 -8.45 5.62 21.16
N PHE A 298 -7.26 5.42 21.67
CA PHE A 298 -6.44 4.22 21.39
C PHE A 298 -6.16 3.51 22.71
N THR A 299 -6.39 2.22 22.71
CA THR A 299 -6.02 1.34 23.82
C THR A 299 -5.44 0.04 23.32
N THR A 300 -4.62 -0.61 24.13
CA THR A 300 -4.06 -1.92 23.85
C THR A 300 -4.70 -2.94 24.78
N PHE A 301 -5.34 -3.96 24.21
CA PHE A 301 -5.84 -5.07 25.01
C PHE A 301 -4.65 -5.97 25.41
N HIS A 302 -4.35 -6.01 26.69
CA HIS A 302 -3.35 -6.87 27.31
C HIS A 302 -3.99 -7.68 28.46
N GLN A 303 -3.25 -8.65 28.98
CA GLN A 303 -3.80 -9.60 29.96
C GLN A 303 -4.31 -8.96 31.27
N SER A 304 -3.82 -7.77 31.61
CA SER A 304 -4.22 -7.03 32.79
C SER A 304 -5.27 -5.93 32.54
N LEU A 305 -5.80 -5.82 31.32
CA LEU A 305 -6.93 -4.91 31.06
C LEU A 305 -8.19 -5.56 31.57
N ASP A 306 -8.80 -4.95 32.57
CA ASP A 306 -10.02 -5.45 33.20
C ASP A 306 -11.21 -4.51 33.01
N TYR A 307 -12.30 -4.80 33.71
CA TYR A 307 -13.50 -3.98 33.67
C TYR A 307 -13.25 -2.55 34.19
N GLU A 308 -12.39 -2.43 35.20
CA GLU A 308 -12.10 -1.14 35.84
C GLU A 308 -11.35 -0.19 34.91
N ASP A 309 -10.43 -0.73 34.08
CA ASP A 309 -9.74 0.06 33.06
C ASP A 309 -10.62 0.41 31.86
N TRP A 310 -11.61 -0.44 31.55
CA TRP A 310 -12.44 -0.32 30.37
C TRP A 310 -13.69 0.54 30.60
N ILE A 311 -14.44 0.28 31.67
CA ILE A 311 -15.70 0.97 31.96
C ILE A 311 -15.49 1.97 33.11
N GLU A 312 -15.32 1.49 34.34
CA GLU A 312 -15.09 2.31 35.52
C GLU A 312 -14.53 1.46 36.66
N GLY A 313 -13.71 2.06 37.50
CA GLY A 313 -13.10 1.39 38.64
C GLY A 313 -12.91 2.32 39.84
N LEU A 314 -12.68 1.72 41.01
CA LEU A 314 -12.36 2.45 42.23
C LEU A 314 -10.84 2.70 42.27
N ARG A 315 -10.44 3.97 42.27
CA ARG A 315 -9.04 4.36 42.44
C ARG A 315 -8.79 4.98 43.81
N PRO A 316 -7.72 4.57 44.51
CA PRO A 316 -7.35 5.19 45.76
C PRO A 316 -6.80 6.61 45.51
N VAL A 317 -7.39 7.59 46.17
CA VAL A 317 -6.95 8.99 46.13
C VAL A 317 -6.61 9.43 47.53
N VAL A 318 -5.50 10.14 47.70
CA VAL A 318 -5.11 10.71 48.99
C VAL A 318 -5.72 12.09 49.11
N ASN A 319 -6.59 12.29 50.11
CA ASN A 319 -7.21 13.60 50.34
C ASN A 319 -6.24 14.57 51.04
N GLU A 320 -6.65 15.83 51.20
CA GLU A 320 -5.83 16.88 51.85
C GLU A 320 -5.45 16.56 53.29
N ALA A 321 -6.20 15.66 53.95
CA ALA A 321 -5.91 15.18 55.29
C ALA A 321 -5.00 13.95 55.35
N SER A 322 -4.36 13.60 54.22
CA SER A 322 -3.48 12.42 54.05
C SER A 322 -4.19 11.08 54.29
N GLN A 323 -5.51 11.01 54.16
CA GLN A 323 -6.29 9.78 54.25
C GLN A 323 -6.57 9.23 52.86
N VAL A 324 -6.52 7.91 52.74
CA VAL A 324 -6.87 7.21 51.49
C VAL A 324 -8.41 7.18 51.38
N THR A 325 -8.93 7.77 50.36
CA THR A 325 -10.33 7.66 49.91
C THR A 325 -10.37 6.94 48.56
N TYR A 326 -11.54 6.47 48.17
CA TYR A 326 -11.75 5.82 46.88
C TYR A 326 -12.68 6.64 46.04
N GLU A 327 -12.25 6.92 44.82
CA GLU A 327 -13.09 7.63 43.84
C GLU A 327 -13.33 6.73 42.63
N ILE A 328 -14.49 6.93 41.99
CA ILE A 328 -14.82 6.23 40.77
C ILE A 328 -14.10 6.94 39.62
N GLU A 329 -13.15 6.25 38.97
CA GLU A 329 -12.49 6.71 37.76
C GLU A 329 -13.11 6.04 36.52
N ASN A 330 -13.48 6.83 35.53
CA ASN A 330 -14.05 6.30 34.30
C ASN A 330 -12.97 5.66 33.41
N GLY A 331 -13.22 4.45 32.96
CA GLY A 331 -12.36 3.71 32.02
C GLY A 331 -12.40 4.31 30.59
N VAL A 332 -11.55 3.77 29.72
CA VAL A 332 -11.34 4.30 28.37
C VAL A 332 -12.62 4.36 27.56
N PHE A 333 -13.43 3.32 27.58
CA PHE A 333 -14.70 3.26 26.81
C PHE A 333 -15.73 4.24 27.34
N LYS A 334 -15.92 4.31 28.66
CA LYS A 334 -16.88 5.21 29.27
C LYS A 334 -16.53 6.69 28.98
N ARG A 335 -15.26 7.07 29.09
CA ARG A 335 -14.77 8.40 28.71
C ARG A 335 -15.10 8.75 27.26
N LEU A 336 -14.93 7.80 26.33
CA LEU A 336 -15.28 8.01 24.92
C LEU A 336 -16.78 8.23 24.73
N CYS A 337 -17.61 7.47 25.47
CA CYS A 337 -19.07 7.65 25.44
C CYS A 337 -19.49 9.03 25.94
N GLU A 338 -18.89 9.52 27.03
CA GLU A 338 -19.17 10.85 27.59
C GLU A 338 -18.76 11.97 26.62
N VAL A 339 -17.61 11.87 25.98
CA VAL A 339 -17.19 12.83 24.94
C VAL A 339 -18.16 12.80 23.75
N ALA A 340 -18.59 11.61 23.32
CA ALA A 340 -19.55 11.47 22.23
C ALA A 340 -20.93 12.04 22.57
N GLU A 341 -21.35 11.93 23.81
CA GLU A 341 -22.62 12.49 24.31
C GLU A 341 -22.57 14.03 24.36
N ARG A 342 -21.48 14.58 24.92
CA ARG A 342 -21.28 16.06 24.96
C ARG A 342 -21.21 16.64 23.55
N SER A 343 -20.52 15.97 22.60
CA SER A 343 -20.41 16.45 21.22
C SER A 343 -21.74 16.44 20.46
N LYS A 344 -22.71 15.62 20.88
CA LYS A 344 -24.11 15.70 20.38
C LYS A 344 -24.84 16.93 20.91
N LEU A 345 -24.55 17.34 22.14
CA LEU A 345 -25.18 18.48 22.78
C LEU A 345 -24.57 19.82 22.33
N GLU A 346 -23.28 19.81 22.04
CA GLU A 346 -22.53 21.02 21.66
C GLU A 346 -22.53 21.32 20.17
N GLY A 347 -23.23 20.59 19.32
CA GLY A 347 -23.50 20.75 17.87
C GLY A 347 -22.67 21.75 17.06
N ASN A 348 -21.52 22.14 17.57
CA ASN A 348 -20.80 23.38 17.31
C ASN A 348 -20.17 23.51 15.91
N GLN A 349 -20.17 22.46 15.13
CA GLN A 349 -19.63 22.54 13.75
C GLN A 349 -20.65 23.14 12.77
N TYR A 350 -21.93 23.22 13.17
CA TYR A 350 -23.05 23.73 12.36
C TYR A 350 -23.91 24.78 13.06
N GLY A 351 -23.44 25.30 14.22
CA GLY A 351 -24.25 26.26 15.00
C GLY A 351 -25.50 25.65 15.63
N ILE A 352 -25.63 24.33 15.70
CA ILE A 352 -26.75 23.63 16.30
C ILE A 352 -26.56 23.60 17.82
N THR A 353 -27.46 24.20 18.57
CA THR A 353 -27.50 24.21 20.04
C THR A 353 -28.62 23.28 20.53
N SER A 354 -28.71 23.08 21.87
CA SER A 354 -29.84 22.36 22.48
C SER A 354 -31.21 23.05 22.26
N GLU A 355 -31.19 24.30 21.83
CA GLU A 355 -32.38 25.10 21.52
C GLU A 355 -32.69 25.14 20.01
N SER A 356 -31.88 24.50 19.20
CA SER A 356 -32.08 24.45 17.75
C SER A 356 -33.08 23.37 17.36
N ASP A 357 -34.07 23.72 16.57
CA ASP A 357 -35.00 22.79 15.97
C ASP A 357 -34.28 22.01 14.84
N VAL A 358 -34.34 20.69 14.90
CA VAL A 358 -33.70 19.81 13.88
C VAL A 358 -34.79 19.12 13.07
N TRP A 359 -34.87 19.45 11.79
CA TRP A 359 -35.84 18.91 10.87
C TRP A 359 -35.22 17.85 9.97
N LYS A 360 -35.88 16.69 9.84
CA LYS A 360 -35.48 15.66 8.87
C LYS A 360 -36.19 15.93 7.56
N VAL A 361 -35.47 16.42 6.57
CA VAL A 361 -35.98 16.59 5.20
C VAL A 361 -35.58 15.40 4.33
N SER A 362 -36.57 14.79 3.69
CA SER A 362 -36.36 13.69 2.73
C SER A 362 -36.40 14.22 1.32
N LEU A 363 -35.24 14.36 0.68
CA LEU A 363 -35.10 14.80 -0.70
C LEU A 363 -35.34 13.63 -1.66
N LYS A 364 -36.60 13.25 -1.91
CA LYS A 364 -36.99 12.13 -2.80
C LYS A 364 -36.40 10.75 -2.43
N ARG A 365 -36.92 9.65 -3.00
CA ARG A 365 -36.47 8.27 -2.73
C ARG A 365 -35.00 8.05 -3.10
N THR A 366 -34.34 7.16 -2.36
CA THR A 366 -32.96 6.71 -2.55
C THR A 366 -32.68 6.28 -3.99
N GLY A 367 -31.84 7.05 -4.68
CA GLY A 367 -31.36 6.85 -6.03
C GLY A 367 -30.60 8.10 -6.49
N ASP A 368 -29.89 7.99 -7.58
CA ASP A 368 -29.25 9.14 -8.22
C ASP A 368 -30.35 10.09 -8.68
N ASN A 369 -30.47 11.24 -8.03
CA ASN A 369 -31.50 12.21 -8.40
C ASN A 369 -30.91 13.62 -8.45
N ASP A 370 -31.19 14.29 -9.55
CA ASP A 370 -30.68 15.63 -9.87
C ASP A 370 -31.06 16.67 -8.79
N VAL A 371 -32.21 16.51 -8.13
CA VAL A 371 -32.69 17.42 -7.06
C VAL A 371 -31.76 17.35 -5.84
N ARG A 372 -31.35 16.15 -5.44
CA ARG A 372 -30.41 16.00 -4.32
C ARG A 372 -29.04 16.59 -4.66
N LYS A 373 -28.59 16.38 -5.89
CA LYS A 373 -27.29 16.88 -6.37
C LYS A 373 -27.30 18.40 -6.42
N ASP A 374 -28.35 18.98 -6.97
CA ASP A 374 -28.56 20.41 -7.04
C ASP A 374 -28.63 21.07 -5.66
N CYS A 375 -29.39 20.50 -4.71
CA CYS A 375 -29.45 20.98 -3.33
C CYS A 375 -28.11 20.92 -2.60
N MET A 376 -27.29 19.89 -2.88
CA MET A 376 -25.98 19.72 -2.24
C MET A 376 -24.90 20.60 -2.86
N GLU A 377 -25.03 20.95 -4.15
CA GLU A 377 -24.08 21.81 -4.86
C GLU A 377 -24.32 23.30 -4.58
N ASN A 378 -25.58 23.68 -4.27
CA ASN A 378 -25.98 25.09 -4.12
C ASN A 378 -26.40 25.46 -2.69
N ASP A 379 -26.19 24.57 -1.71
CA ASP A 379 -26.44 24.79 -0.27
C ASP A 379 -27.90 25.23 0.07
N TYR A 380 -28.90 24.68 -0.62
CA TYR A 380 -30.30 24.90 -0.29
C TYR A 380 -31.08 23.59 -0.19
N ILE A 381 -32.31 23.68 0.37
CA ILE A 381 -33.27 22.59 0.44
C ILE A 381 -34.43 22.90 -0.50
N ARG A 382 -34.71 22.02 -1.45
CA ARG A 382 -35.84 22.10 -2.35
C ARG A 382 -36.98 21.25 -1.82
N ILE A 383 -38.08 21.91 -1.48
CA ILE A 383 -39.33 21.25 -1.05
C ILE A 383 -40.13 20.95 -2.33
N GLY A 384 -40.46 19.67 -2.54
CA GLY A 384 -40.91 19.15 -3.84
C GLY A 384 -42.39 19.26 -4.13
N TRP A 385 -43.01 20.45 -3.98
CA TRP A 385 -44.35 20.69 -4.49
C TRP A 385 -44.30 21.93 -5.36
N ASP A 386 -44.51 21.77 -6.65
CA ASP A 386 -44.35 22.80 -7.68
C ASP A 386 -45.34 23.99 -7.57
N GLU A 387 -46.25 23.96 -6.59
CA GLU A 387 -47.32 24.96 -6.43
C GLU A 387 -47.04 26.05 -5.38
N TYR A 388 -45.92 25.96 -4.64
CA TYR A 388 -45.59 26.93 -3.59
C TYR A 388 -44.63 28.01 -4.08
N GLY A 389 -45.22 29.04 -4.68
CA GLY A 389 -44.49 30.25 -5.07
C GLY A 389 -44.48 31.37 -4.04
N THR A 390 -45.02 31.16 -2.86
CA THR A 390 -45.10 32.18 -1.80
C THR A 390 -44.01 32.00 -0.77
N ASP A 391 -43.25 33.05 -0.52
CA ASP A 391 -42.29 33.12 0.58
C ASP A 391 -43.08 33.04 1.93
N ILE A 392 -42.74 32.04 2.73
CA ILE A 392 -43.32 31.78 4.05
C ILE A 392 -42.37 32.12 5.19
N SER A 393 -41.28 32.83 4.93
CA SER A 393 -40.24 33.15 5.91
C SER A 393 -40.77 34.05 7.05
N ASP A 394 -41.80 34.85 6.79
CA ASP A 394 -42.40 35.71 7.78
C ASP A 394 -43.47 35.03 8.65
N GLU A 395 -43.82 33.78 8.37
CA GLU A 395 -44.77 33.01 9.17
C GLU A 395 -44.08 32.48 10.45
N THR A 396 -44.57 32.99 11.60
CA THR A 396 -44.00 32.64 12.90
C THR A 396 -44.76 31.52 13.61
N ASP A 397 -45.97 31.18 13.15
CA ASP A 397 -46.82 30.14 13.72
C ASP A 397 -46.78 28.85 12.87
N GLY A 398 -46.46 27.73 13.52
CA GLY A 398 -46.38 26.41 12.88
C GLY A 398 -47.70 25.90 12.30
N SER A 399 -48.86 26.37 12.80
CA SER A 399 -50.17 26.02 12.25
C SER A 399 -50.43 26.69 10.91
N SER A 400 -50.08 27.97 10.78
CA SER A 400 -50.21 28.72 9.53
C SER A 400 -49.31 28.17 8.40
N ARG A 401 -48.18 27.60 8.74
CA ARG A 401 -47.27 26.96 7.78
C ARG A 401 -47.81 25.63 7.25
N ASN A 402 -48.54 24.89 8.08
CA ASN A 402 -49.12 23.60 7.70
C ASN A 402 -50.34 23.76 6.75
N ASP A 403 -51.07 24.87 6.86
CA ASP A 403 -52.22 25.13 5.98
C ASP A 403 -51.84 25.60 4.56
N LYS A 404 -50.60 26.00 4.38
CA LYS A 404 -50.07 26.44 3.08
C LYS A 404 -49.12 25.41 2.45
N GLY A 405 -48.90 24.26 3.10
CA GLY A 405 -47.97 23.19 2.69
C GLY A 405 -48.62 21.84 2.36
#